data_1a33a37a0807ea44ff21ef6b38bce92b
#
_entry.id   1a33a37a0807ea44ff21ef6b38bce92b
#
_cell.length_a   1.000
_cell.length_b   1.000
_cell.length_c   1.000
_cell.angle_alpha   90.00
_cell.angle_beta   90.00
_cell.angle_gamma   90.00
#
_symmetry.space_group_name_H-M   'P 1'
#
loop_
_entity.id
_entity.type
_entity.pdbx_description
1 polymer ?
#
loop_
_entity_poly.entity_id
_entity_poly.type
_entity_poly.pdbx_seq_one_letter_code
_entity_poly.pdbx_strand_id
1 'polypeptide(L)'
;GGRIMGNWTGFCVKYFLSTKIIIKGTENIIKNKKFFIAASHQSMFETFYLQTVFNSPVFILKKELLLIPIFGWYLKKIGSISIKRDKTTKDNLSFYSDISKLISNSNRPLIIFPQATRVLPNERPKFKKGASKIYDNLKIICQPVAINSGYVWPKKGKKNINKTITISILKPIEAGLQNDEFLKILEKNIYTELDFLN
;
A
#
# COMPACT_ATOMS: atom_id res chain seq x y z
N GLY A 1 -3.81 14.66 10.36
CA GLY A 1 -2.84 14.74 9.25
C GLY A 1 -3.18 13.85 8.07
N GLY A 2 -2.85 12.53 8.11
CA GLY A 2 -2.99 11.64 6.95
C GLY A 2 -4.42 11.52 6.41
N ARG A 3 -5.41 11.35 7.28
CA ARG A 3 -6.83 11.26 6.89
C ARG A 3 -7.36 12.54 6.24
N ILE A 4 -6.92 13.71 6.71
CA ILE A 4 -7.31 14.99 6.10
C ILE A 4 -6.78 15.06 4.66
N MET A 5 -5.50 14.74 4.45
CA MET A 5 -4.92 14.70 3.11
C MET A 5 -5.61 13.66 2.21
N GLY A 6 -5.95 12.49 2.76
CA GLY A 6 -6.70 11.45 2.03
C GLY A 6 -8.09 11.93 1.60
N ASN A 7 -8.85 12.55 2.51
CA ASN A 7 -10.16 13.12 2.21
C ASN A 7 -10.06 14.23 1.16
N TRP A 8 -9.06 15.11 1.27
CA TRP A 8 -8.81 16.17 0.30
C TRP A 8 -8.47 15.60 -1.07
N THR A 9 -7.62 14.56 -1.13
CA THR A 9 -7.30 13.85 -2.37
C THR A 9 -8.55 13.23 -2.99
N GLY A 10 -9.40 12.58 -2.19
CA GLY A 10 -10.68 12.01 -2.64
C GLY A 10 -11.60 13.08 -3.19
N PHE A 11 -11.72 14.23 -2.51
CA PHE A 11 -12.48 15.38 -2.98
C PHE A 11 -11.96 15.87 -4.33
N CYS A 12 -10.66 16.13 -4.44
CA CYS A 12 -10.06 16.61 -5.69
C CYS A 12 -10.30 15.65 -6.86
N VAL A 13 -10.09 14.36 -6.65
CA VAL A 13 -10.30 13.34 -7.69
C VAL A 13 -11.77 13.26 -8.09
N LYS A 14 -12.68 13.32 -7.13
CA LYS A 14 -14.13 13.29 -7.39
C LYS A 14 -14.60 14.51 -8.18
N TYR A 15 -14.24 15.72 -7.76
CA TYR A 15 -14.81 16.94 -8.33
C TYR A 15 -14.04 17.46 -9.55
N PHE A 16 -12.70 17.43 -9.55
CA PHE A 16 -11.91 17.95 -10.67
C PHE A 16 -11.67 16.90 -11.78
N LEU A 17 -11.76 15.61 -11.47
CA LEU A 17 -11.61 14.55 -12.45
C LEU A 17 -12.93 13.81 -12.73
N SER A 18 -14.05 14.23 -12.16
CA SER A 18 -15.36 13.57 -12.28
C SER A 18 -15.25 12.05 -12.05
N THR A 19 -14.43 11.64 -11.08
CA THR A 19 -14.09 10.24 -10.83
C THR A 19 -14.97 9.68 -9.74
N LYS A 20 -15.59 8.52 -10.00
CA LYS A 20 -16.26 7.73 -8.97
C LYS A 20 -15.22 6.90 -8.19
N ILE A 21 -15.31 6.91 -6.86
CA ILE A 21 -14.48 6.06 -6.00
C ILE A 21 -15.38 5.01 -5.37
N ILE A 22 -15.05 3.73 -5.57
CA ILE A 22 -15.79 2.59 -5.04
C ILE A 22 -14.86 1.80 -4.12
N ILE A 23 -15.34 1.43 -2.95
CA ILE A 23 -14.64 0.53 -2.03
C ILE A 23 -15.46 -0.75 -1.94
N LYS A 24 -14.83 -1.90 -2.25
CA LYS A 24 -15.43 -3.23 -2.19
C LYS A 24 -14.74 -4.06 -1.11
N GLY A 25 -15.45 -5.05 -0.56
CA GLY A 25 -14.87 -6.00 0.39
C GLY A 25 -14.57 -5.39 1.76
N THR A 26 -15.29 -4.36 2.18
CA THR A 26 -15.12 -3.73 3.51
C THR A 26 -15.35 -4.69 4.67
N GLU A 27 -16.14 -5.74 4.44
CA GLU A 27 -16.36 -6.85 5.37
C GLU A 27 -15.12 -7.68 5.64
N ASN A 28 -14.15 -7.68 4.71
CA ASN A 28 -12.88 -8.38 4.84
C ASN A 28 -11.86 -7.64 5.71
N ILE A 29 -12.13 -6.38 6.09
CA ILE A 29 -11.18 -5.60 6.91
C ILE A 29 -10.98 -6.30 8.24
N ILE A 30 -9.72 -6.61 8.54
CA ILE A 30 -9.34 -7.26 9.79
C ILE A 30 -9.64 -6.33 10.96
N LYS A 31 -10.38 -6.84 11.94
CA LYS A 31 -10.73 -6.14 13.17
C LYS A 31 -10.07 -6.84 14.37
N ASN A 32 -9.68 -6.03 15.36
CA ASN A 32 -9.19 -6.53 16.66
C ASN A 32 -7.92 -7.43 16.60
N LYS A 33 -7.21 -7.42 15.49
CA LYS A 33 -5.93 -8.13 15.32
C LYS A 33 -4.92 -7.21 14.65
N LYS A 34 -3.64 -7.46 14.89
CA LYS A 34 -2.55 -6.78 14.17
C LYS A 34 -2.42 -7.38 12.78
N PHE A 35 -2.26 -6.54 11.77
CA PHE A 35 -2.10 -6.94 10.38
C PHE A 35 -1.27 -5.91 9.62
N PHE A 36 -0.74 -6.30 8.49
CA PHE A 36 -0.20 -5.38 7.52
C PHE A 36 -0.97 -5.46 6.20
N ILE A 37 -0.90 -4.41 5.42
CA ILE A 37 -1.61 -4.26 4.16
C ILE A 37 -0.60 -4.41 3.02
N ALA A 38 -0.90 -5.27 2.07
CA ALA A 38 -0.16 -5.40 0.81
C ALA A 38 -1.05 -4.90 -0.34
N ALA A 39 -0.77 -3.69 -0.85
CA ALA A 39 -1.58 -3.05 -1.86
C ALA A 39 -0.88 -3.00 -3.23
N SER A 40 -1.65 -3.11 -4.32
CA SER A 40 -1.14 -2.77 -5.66
C SER A 40 -0.77 -1.29 -5.73
N HIS A 41 0.21 -0.95 -6.58
CA HIS A 41 0.72 0.42 -6.68
C HIS A 41 0.76 0.90 -8.12
N GLN A 42 -0.19 1.73 -8.51
CA GLN A 42 -0.30 2.28 -9.85
C GLN A 42 -0.19 3.82 -9.86
N SER A 43 -0.51 4.47 -8.73
CA SER A 43 -0.67 5.92 -8.64
C SER A 43 -0.12 6.50 -7.34
N MET A 44 -0.04 7.81 -7.25
CA MET A 44 0.14 8.53 -5.98
C MET A 44 -1.15 8.54 -5.14
N PHE A 45 -2.30 8.29 -5.76
CA PHE A 45 -3.60 8.28 -5.10
C PHE A 45 -3.63 7.34 -3.89
N GLU A 46 -3.10 6.13 -4.01
CA GLU A 46 -3.09 5.13 -2.92
C GLU A 46 -2.38 5.65 -1.67
N THR A 47 -1.25 6.34 -1.86
CA THR A 47 -0.44 6.87 -0.75
C THR A 47 -1.21 7.85 0.12
N PHE A 48 -2.14 8.58 -0.45
CA PHE A 48 -2.99 9.53 0.29
C PHE A 48 -4.30 8.89 0.71
N TYR A 49 -5.02 8.23 -0.22
CA TYR A 49 -6.39 7.83 0.02
C TYR A 49 -6.54 6.63 0.97
N LEU A 50 -5.59 5.69 0.98
CA LEU A 50 -5.62 4.56 1.91
C LEU A 50 -5.55 4.98 3.40
N GLN A 51 -5.11 6.21 3.69
CA GLN A 51 -5.20 6.80 5.03
C GLN A 51 -6.65 6.97 5.53
N THR A 52 -7.62 7.02 4.62
CA THR A 52 -9.04 7.15 4.94
C THR A 52 -9.73 5.80 5.07
N VAL A 53 -9.29 4.80 4.30
CA VAL A 53 -9.87 3.46 4.27
C VAL A 53 -9.47 2.64 5.50
N PHE A 54 -8.21 2.78 5.92
CA PHE A 54 -7.68 2.10 7.09
C PHE A 54 -7.36 3.09 8.21
N ASN A 55 -7.15 2.60 9.43
CA ASN A 55 -6.86 3.45 10.59
C ASN A 55 -5.46 4.07 10.53
N SER A 56 -5.31 5.13 9.73
CA SER A 56 -4.07 5.91 9.62
C SER A 56 -2.82 5.04 9.44
N PRO A 57 -2.77 4.19 8.41
CA PRO A 57 -1.69 3.25 8.21
C PRO A 57 -0.32 3.93 8.06
N VAL A 58 0.74 3.19 8.36
CA VAL A 58 2.13 3.61 8.22
C VAL A 58 2.69 3.06 6.92
N PHE A 59 3.40 3.88 6.14
CA PHE A 59 4.00 3.47 4.87
C PHE A 59 5.48 3.14 5.02
N ILE A 60 5.92 2.11 4.30
CA ILE A 60 7.33 1.89 3.99
C ILE A 60 7.65 2.62 2.68
N LEU A 61 8.65 3.48 2.71
CA LEU A 61 9.02 4.30 1.58
C LEU A 61 10.54 4.38 1.37
N LYS A 62 10.96 4.86 0.21
CA LYS A 62 12.37 5.15 -0.06
C LYS A 62 12.84 6.34 0.77
N LYS A 63 14.06 6.26 1.34
CA LYS A 63 14.63 7.33 2.16
C LYS A 63 14.73 8.67 1.41
N GLU A 64 14.97 8.63 0.11
CA GLU A 64 15.10 9.80 -0.75
C GLU A 64 13.80 10.63 -0.81
N LEU A 65 12.63 10.00 -0.62
CA LEU A 65 11.35 10.71 -0.58
C LEU A 65 11.22 11.65 0.62
N LEU A 66 11.97 11.41 1.70
CA LEU A 66 12.01 12.29 2.86
C LEU A 66 12.75 13.60 2.60
N LEU A 67 13.52 13.69 1.50
CA LEU A 67 14.24 14.90 1.10
C LEU A 67 13.40 15.85 0.26
N ILE A 68 12.24 15.41 -0.23
CA ILE A 68 11.34 16.26 -1.02
C ILE A 68 10.69 17.28 -0.09
N PRO A 69 10.85 18.60 -0.32
CA PRO A 69 10.24 19.64 0.49
C PRO A 69 8.73 19.43 0.64
N ILE A 70 8.15 19.80 1.78
CA ILE A 70 6.74 19.63 2.14
C ILE A 70 6.30 18.16 2.19
N PHE A 71 6.54 17.39 1.12
CA PHE A 71 6.16 15.98 1.03
C PHE A 71 6.94 15.11 2.01
N GLY A 72 8.26 15.29 2.11
CA GLY A 72 9.09 14.57 3.07
C GLY A 72 8.72 14.90 4.53
N TRP A 73 8.39 16.17 4.80
CA TRP A 73 7.86 16.57 6.12
C TRP A 73 6.51 15.90 6.42
N TYR A 74 5.59 15.87 5.45
CA TYR A 74 4.33 15.15 5.56
C TYR A 74 4.55 13.66 5.88
N LEU A 75 5.46 13.00 5.15
CA LEU A 75 5.78 11.58 5.35
C LEU A 75 6.36 11.30 6.76
N LYS A 76 7.23 12.18 7.26
CA LYS A 76 7.73 12.12 8.64
C LYS A 76 6.60 12.28 9.65
N LYS A 77 5.72 13.27 9.44
CA LYS A 77 4.61 13.58 10.35
C LYS A 77 3.58 12.45 10.45
N ILE A 78 3.36 11.69 9.39
CA ILE A 78 2.48 10.51 9.43
C ILE A 78 3.18 9.26 9.99
N GLY A 79 4.47 9.34 10.36
CA GLY A 79 5.24 8.26 10.96
C GLY A 79 5.71 7.21 9.95
N SER A 80 5.94 7.58 8.70
CA SER A 80 6.42 6.65 7.67
C SER A 80 7.81 6.11 7.98
N ILE A 81 8.05 4.84 7.68
CA ILE A 81 9.34 4.17 7.85
C ILE A 81 10.10 4.21 6.52
N SER A 82 11.33 4.70 6.55
CA SER A 82 12.16 4.76 5.36
C SER A 82 13.14 3.58 5.25
N ILE A 83 13.31 3.06 4.04
CA ILE A 83 14.27 2.01 3.73
C ILE A 83 15.28 2.50 2.67
N LYS A 84 16.55 2.16 2.87
CA LYS A 84 17.61 2.25 1.84
C LYS A 84 17.62 0.93 1.07
N ARG A 85 17.24 0.93 -0.20
CA ARG A 85 17.12 -0.30 -1.01
C ARG A 85 18.45 -0.85 -1.53
N ASP A 86 19.50 -0.02 -1.57
CA ASP A 86 20.75 -0.32 -2.26
C ASP A 86 21.89 -0.74 -1.33
N LYS A 87 21.64 -1.00 -0.04
CA LYS A 87 22.65 -1.45 0.91
C LYS A 87 22.30 -2.75 1.60
N THR A 88 23.31 -3.62 1.66
CA THR A 88 23.28 -4.99 2.19
C THR A 88 23.05 -5.06 3.71
N THR A 89 22.33 -6.08 4.11
CA THR A 89 22.19 -6.84 5.37
C THR A 89 22.26 -6.11 6.71
N LYS A 90 23.26 -5.31 7.05
CA LYS A 90 23.37 -4.68 8.40
C LYS A 90 22.38 -3.51 8.60
N ASP A 91 22.18 -2.65 7.60
CA ASP A 91 21.19 -1.55 7.64
C ASP A 91 19.73 -2.09 7.65
N ASN A 92 19.53 -3.34 7.23
CA ASN A 92 18.20 -3.96 7.17
C ASN A 92 17.79 -4.63 8.49
N LEU A 93 18.70 -4.96 9.39
CA LEU A 93 18.35 -5.53 10.71
C LEU A 93 17.63 -4.50 11.59
N SER A 94 18.12 -3.25 11.61
CA SER A 94 17.44 -2.16 12.31
C SER A 94 16.05 -1.88 11.72
N PHE A 95 15.92 -1.94 10.39
CA PHE A 95 14.65 -1.74 9.68
C PHE A 95 13.55 -2.71 10.14
N TYR A 96 13.83 -4.02 10.21
CA TYR A 96 12.85 -5.00 10.69
C TYR A 96 12.52 -4.82 12.17
N SER A 97 13.53 -4.49 12.99
CA SER A 97 13.31 -4.15 14.41
C SER A 97 12.40 -2.93 14.57
N ASP A 98 12.61 -1.89 13.76
CA ASP A 98 11.82 -0.66 13.81
C ASP A 98 10.36 -0.91 13.38
N ILE A 99 10.15 -1.74 12.35
CA ILE A 99 8.81 -2.17 11.95
C ILE A 99 8.13 -2.96 13.08
N SER A 100 8.82 -3.94 13.65
CA SER A 100 8.27 -4.75 14.73
C SER A 100 7.90 -3.91 15.94
N LYS A 101 8.76 -2.98 16.37
CA LYS A 101 8.48 -2.02 17.44
C LYS A 101 7.26 -1.14 17.15
N LEU A 102 7.18 -0.62 15.92
CA LEU A 102 6.04 0.21 15.51
C LEU A 102 4.72 -0.55 15.60
N ILE A 103 4.68 -1.78 15.07
CA ILE A 103 3.49 -2.62 15.11
C ILE A 103 3.16 -3.06 16.53
N SER A 104 4.17 -3.32 17.38
CA SER A 104 3.96 -3.67 18.79
C SER A 104 3.34 -2.51 19.57
N ASN A 105 3.81 -1.29 19.32
CA ASN A 105 3.48 -0.10 20.09
C ASN A 105 2.28 0.70 19.52
N SER A 106 1.72 0.32 18.38
CA SER A 106 0.59 1.02 17.80
C SER A 106 -0.44 0.07 17.18
N ASN A 107 -1.69 0.53 17.12
CA ASN A 107 -2.77 -0.18 16.42
C ASN A 107 -2.89 0.24 14.95
N ARG A 108 -1.85 0.88 14.40
CA ARG A 108 -1.83 1.35 13.02
C ARG A 108 -1.24 0.25 12.13
N PRO A 109 -1.96 -0.19 11.09
CA PRO A 109 -1.41 -1.19 10.17
C PRO A 109 -0.27 -0.60 9.34
N LEU A 110 0.67 -1.46 8.94
CA LEU A 110 1.71 -1.12 7.99
C LEU A 110 1.17 -1.29 6.58
N ILE A 111 1.48 -0.39 5.64
CA ILE A 111 1.24 -0.59 4.21
C ILE A 111 2.56 -0.82 3.47
N ILE A 112 2.57 -1.87 2.66
CA ILE A 112 3.62 -2.15 1.69
C ILE A 112 3.04 -2.21 0.29
N PHE A 113 3.89 -1.90 -0.69
CA PHE A 113 3.61 -2.07 -2.11
C PHE A 113 4.52 -3.17 -2.67
N PRO A 114 4.02 -4.41 -2.89
CA PRO A 114 4.86 -5.56 -3.25
C PRO A 114 5.61 -5.38 -4.59
N GLN A 115 5.08 -4.56 -5.50
CA GLN A 115 5.75 -4.20 -6.76
C GLN A 115 6.97 -3.31 -6.56
N ALA A 116 7.12 -2.69 -5.37
CA ALA A 116 8.20 -1.77 -4.99
C ALA A 116 8.30 -0.47 -5.83
N THR A 117 7.50 -0.31 -6.85
CA THR A 117 7.37 0.91 -7.68
C THR A 117 5.96 0.99 -8.24
N ARG A 118 5.55 2.17 -8.69
CA ARG A 118 4.31 2.33 -9.44
C ARG A 118 4.44 1.64 -10.80
N VAL A 119 3.43 0.84 -11.17
CA VAL A 119 3.35 0.09 -12.43
C VAL A 119 2.20 0.63 -13.28
N LEU A 120 2.24 0.40 -14.58
CA LEU A 120 1.12 0.72 -15.45
C LEU A 120 -0.07 -0.24 -15.17
N PRO A 121 -1.31 0.18 -15.44
CA PRO A 121 -2.50 -0.62 -15.15
C PRO A 121 -2.47 -2.04 -15.73
N ASN A 122 -1.88 -2.21 -16.91
CA ASN A 122 -1.80 -3.50 -17.60
C ASN A 122 -0.52 -4.31 -17.30
N GLU A 123 0.39 -3.77 -16.48
CA GLU A 123 1.62 -4.46 -16.12
C GLU A 123 1.39 -5.37 -14.90
N ARG A 124 1.97 -6.57 -14.95
CA ARG A 124 1.91 -7.58 -13.89
C ARG A 124 3.31 -8.08 -13.50
N PRO A 125 4.21 -7.18 -13.04
CA PRO A 125 5.55 -7.59 -12.65
C PRO A 125 5.49 -8.49 -11.40
N LYS A 126 6.39 -9.47 -11.32
CA LYS A 126 6.53 -10.32 -10.14
C LYS A 126 6.76 -9.48 -8.88
N PHE A 127 6.11 -9.87 -7.79
CA PHE A 127 6.27 -9.21 -6.51
C PHE A 127 7.68 -9.40 -5.95
N LYS A 128 8.19 -8.38 -5.28
CA LYS A 128 9.55 -8.39 -4.73
C LYS A 128 9.60 -9.18 -3.42
N LYS A 129 10.66 -9.95 -3.24
CA LYS A 129 10.92 -10.76 -2.02
C LYS A 129 10.88 -9.95 -0.71
N GLY A 130 10.97 -8.61 -0.77
CA GLY A 130 10.82 -7.76 0.40
C GLY A 130 9.44 -7.91 1.09
N ALA A 131 8.39 -8.20 0.34
CA ALA A 131 7.05 -8.43 0.90
C ALA A 131 6.98 -9.70 1.75
N SER A 132 7.56 -10.83 1.26
CA SER A 132 7.61 -12.07 2.04
C SER A 132 8.54 -11.98 3.24
N LYS A 133 9.65 -11.24 3.14
CA LYS A 133 10.52 -11.01 4.29
C LYS A 133 9.81 -10.23 5.40
N ILE A 134 8.97 -9.25 5.06
CA ILE A 134 8.16 -8.52 6.03
C ILE A 134 7.12 -9.46 6.66
N TYR A 135 6.42 -10.26 5.85
CA TYR A 135 5.45 -11.23 6.30
C TYR A 135 6.06 -12.23 7.30
N ASP A 136 7.21 -12.81 6.96
CA ASP A 136 7.92 -13.76 7.81
C ASP A 136 8.44 -13.13 9.11
N ASN A 137 8.99 -11.92 9.04
CA ASN A 137 9.47 -11.21 10.24
C ASN A 137 8.36 -10.80 11.20
N LEU A 138 7.23 -10.35 10.67
CA LEU A 138 6.12 -9.87 11.49
C LEU A 138 5.26 -10.99 12.04
N LYS A 139 5.17 -12.12 11.34
CA LYS A 139 4.31 -13.27 11.69
C LYS A 139 2.86 -12.87 11.98
N ILE A 140 2.34 -11.91 11.22
CA ILE A 140 0.97 -11.39 11.35
C ILE A 140 0.22 -11.53 10.03
N ILE A 141 -1.10 -11.40 10.10
CA ILE A 141 -2.02 -11.51 8.96
C ILE A 141 -1.72 -10.43 7.91
N CYS A 142 -1.78 -10.82 6.65
CA CYS A 142 -1.69 -9.89 5.51
C CYS A 142 -3.08 -9.57 4.97
N GLN A 143 -3.40 -8.28 4.82
CA GLN A 143 -4.60 -7.80 4.14
C GLN A 143 -4.25 -7.40 2.70
N PRO A 144 -4.57 -8.21 1.69
CA PRO A 144 -4.34 -7.82 0.30
C PRO A 144 -5.34 -6.77 -0.16
N VAL A 145 -4.90 -5.82 -1.00
CA VAL A 145 -5.75 -4.77 -1.57
C VAL A 145 -5.39 -4.56 -3.05
N ALA A 146 -6.37 -4.66 -3.92
CA ALA A 146 -6.24 -4.36 -5.34
C ALA A 146 -6.84 -2.97 -5.63
N ILE A 147 -6.13 -2.13 -6.39
CA ILE A 147 -6.56 -0.76 -6.71
C ILE A 147 -6.22 -0.46 -8.16
N ASN A 148 -7.21 -0.03 -8.96
CA ASN A 148 -7.05 0.29 -10.36
C ASN A 148 -6.87 1.81 -10.65
N SER A 149 -6.31 2.54 -9.70
CA SER A 149 -6.16 4.01 -9.75
C SER A 149 -5.31 4.53 -10.91
N GLY A 150 -4.45 3.70 -11.49
CA GLY A 150 -3.61 4.09 -12.62
C GLY A 150 -4.38 4.48 -13.89
N TYR A 151 -5.62 4.03 -14.02
CA TYR A 151 -6.51 4.45 -15.12
C TYR A 151 -7.01 5.89 -14.99
N VAL A 152 -7.01 6.43 -13.78
CA VAL A 152 -7.40 7.83 -13.49
C VAL A 152 -6.15 8.71 -13.34
N TRP A 153 -5.22 8.28 -12.53
CA TRP A 153 -4.01 9.03 -12.21
C TRP A 153 -2.76 8.17 -12.49
N PRO A 154 -2.34 8.07 -13.75
CA PRO A 154 -1.23 7.22 -14.12
C PRO A 154 0.11 7.71 -13.55
N LYS A 155 1.10 6.81 -13.52
CA LYS A 155 2.47 7.10 -13.09
C LYS A 155 3.12 8.23 -13.93
N LYS A 156 2.78 8.28 -15.21
CA LYS A 156 3.23 9.30 -16.19
C LYS A 156 2.04 9.75 -17.04
N GLY A 157 2.12 10.97 -17.58
CA GLY A 157 1.09 11.53 -18.44
C GLY A 157 0.00 12.30 -17.71
N LYS A 158 -1.05 12.65 -18.45
CA LYS A 158 -2.21 13.41 -17.94
C LYS A 158 -3.13 12.49 -17.14
N LYS A 159 -3.85 13.08 -16.19
CA LYS A 159 -4.93 12.40 -15.49
C LYS A 159 -6.13 12.26 -16.41
N ASN A 160 -6.84 11.14 -16.29
CA ASN A 160 -8.05 10.86 -17.06
C ASN A 160 -9.28 11.23 -16.23
N ILE A 161 -10.27 11.81 -16.91
CA ILE A 161 -11.54 12.20 -16.31
C ILE A 161 -12.62 11.14 -16.57
N ASN A 162 -13.75 11.24 -15.86
CA ASN A 162 -14.92 10.37 -16.05
C ASN A 162 -14.62 8.86 -15.96
N LYS A 163 -13.72 8.49 -15.06
CA LYS A 163 -13.33 7.10 -14.78
C LYS A 163 -13.72 6.70 -13.37
N THR A 164 -13.60 5.42 -13.08
CA THR A 164 -13.84 4.89 -11.73
C THR A 164 -12.54 4.36 -11.14
N ILE A 165 -12.26 4.73 -9.88
CA ILE A 165 -11.26 4.07 -9.05
C ILE A 165 -12.00 3.07 -8.17
N THR A 166 -11.60 1.82 -8.24
CA THR A 166 -12.08 0.78 -7.33
C THR A 166 -10.94 0.36 -6.41
N ILE A 167 -11.23 0.32 -5.12
CA ILE A 167 -10.38 -0.22 -4.07
C ILE A 167 -11.04 -1.51 -3.60
N SER A 168 -10.46 -2.65 -3.90
CA SER A 168 -10.98 -3.95 -3.53
C SER A 168 -10.16 -4.54 -2.38
N ILE A 169 -10.81 -4.73 -1.24
CA ILE A 169 -10.21 -5.31 -0.04
C ILE A 169 -10.48 -6.81 -0.09
N LEU A 170 -9.42 -7.60 -0.28
CA LEU A 170 -9.52 -9.03 -0.52
C LEU A 170 -9.54 -9.81 0.80
N LYS A 171 -9.83 -11.11 0.73
CA LYS A 171 -9.75 -11.98 1.91
C LYS A 171 -8.34 -11.98 2.49
N PRO A 172 -8.21 -11.91 3.82
CA PRO A 172 -6.91 -11.96 4.49
C PRO A 172 -6.12 -13.23 4.15
N ILE A 173 -4.79 -13.12 4.20
CA ILE A 173 -3.87 -14.25 4.16
C ILE A 173 -3.35 -14.44 5.58
N GLU A 174 -3.62 -15.59 6.18
CA GLU A 174 -3.19 -15.91 7.54
C GLU A 174 -1.67 -15.99 7.64
N ALA A 175 -1.13 -15.81 8.85
CA ALA A 175 0.29 -15.96 9.12
C ALA A 175 0.72 -17.43 9.06
N GLY A 176 2.00 -17.70 8.75
CA GLY A 176 2.60 -19.03 8.85
C GLY A 176 2.86 -19.75 7.52
N LEU A 177 2.51 -19.14 6.37
CA LEU A 177 2.88 -19.71 5.08
C LEU A 177 4.38 -19.56 4.81
N GLN A 178 4.92 -20.44 3.98
CA GLN A 178 6.27 -20.30 3.45
C GLN A 178 6.39 -19.08 2.54
N ASN A 179 7.55 -18.42 2.52
CA ASN A 179 7.78 -17.16 1.81
C ASN A 179 7.36 -17.17 0.33
N ASP A 180 7.72 -18.22 -0.39
CA ASP A 180 7.41 -18.33 -1.82
C ASP A 180 5.92 -18.62 -2.05
N GLU A 181 5.30 -19.40 -1.20
CA GLU A 181 3.87 -19.70 -1.21
C GLU A 181 3.05 -18.41 -0.94
N PHE A 182 3.41 -17.68 0.12
CA PHE A 182 2.80 -16.39 0.43
C PHE A 182 2.85 -15.43 -0.76
N LEU A 183 4.03 -15.27 -1.39
CA LEU A 183 4.16 -14.38 -2.55
C LEU A 183 3.30 -14.81 -3.73
N LYS A 184 3.23 -16.10 -4.03
CA LYS A 184 2.40 -16.65 -5.11
C LYS A 184 0.91 -16.39 -4.86
N ILE A 185 0.43 -16.63 -3.65
CA ILE A 185 -0.97 -16.41 -3.27
C ILE A 185 -1.29 -14.90 -3.33
N LEU A 186 -0.44 -14.05 -2.74
CA LEU A 186 -0.63 -12.61 -2.73
C LEU A 186 -0.67 -12.03 -4.15
N GLU A 187 0.28 -12.42 -5.00
CA GLU A 187 0.39 -11.99 -6.39
C GLU A 187 -0.83 -12.41 -7.18
N LYS A 188 -1.22 -13.68 -7.09
CA LYS A 188 -2.41 -14.23 -7.74
C LYS A 188 -3.66 -13.47 -7.32
N ASN A 189 -3.90 -13.31 -6.01
CA ASN A 189 -5.11 -12.67 -5.51
C ASN A 189 -5.23 -11.22 -5.99
N ILE A 190 -4.15 -10.43 -5.89
CA ILE A 190 -4.17 -9.02 -6.31
C ILE A 190 -4.32 -8.89 -7.83
N TYR A 191 -3.60 -9.68 -8.62
CA TYR A 191 -3.64 -9.56 -10.07
C TYR A 191 -4.93 -10.09 -10.68
N THR A 192 -5.45 -11.20 -10.16
CA THR A 192 -6.78 -11.69 -10.59
C THR A 192 -7.85 -10.63 -10.34
N GLU A 193 -7.86 -10.02 -9.15
CA GLU A 193 -8.84 -8.95 -8.86
C GLU A 193 -8.64 -7.73 -9.77
N LEU A 194 -7.40 -7.31 -10.03
CA LEU A 194 -7.13 -6.21 -10.96
C LEU A 194 -7.63 -6.49 -12.38
N ASP A 195 -7.60 -7.73 -12.82
CA ASP A 195 -8.12 -8.11 -14.14
C ASP A 195 -9.65 -8.02 -14.21
N PHE A 196 -10.35 -8.21 -13.09
CA PHE A 196 -11.80 -7.97 -12.98
C PHE A 196 -12.17 -6.49 -12.81
N LEU A 197 -11.26 -5.64 -12.38
CA LEU A 197 -11.50 -4.21 -12.17
C LEU A 197 -11.26 -3.35 -13.42
N ASN A 198 -10.75 -3.93 -14.47
CA ASN A 198 -10.33 -3.24 -15.72
C ASN A 198 -11.41 -3.23 -16.79
#